data_338e894d85002e895df312d9bbd09b26
#
_entry.id   338e894d85002e895df312d9bbd09b26
#
_cell.length_a   1.000
_cell.length_b   1.000
_cell.length_c   1.000
_cell.angle_alpha   90.00
_cell.angle_beta   90.00
_cell.angle_gamma   90.00
#
_symmetry.space_group_name_H-M   'P 1'
#
loop_
_entity.id
_entity.type
_entity.pdbx_description
1 polymer ?
#
loop_
_entity_poly.entity_id
_entity_poly.type
_entity_poly.pdbx_seq_one_letter_code
_entity_poly.pdbx_strand_id
1 'polypeptide(L)'
;MRKIAIVTDSNSGITQDEGRKLGIAVLPMPFYINDVMYLEEITLSQEDFYERLKNDESISTSQPSPAEVCGLWDNLLEEYDEIVHIPMSSGLSASCDTATMLARDYDGRVQVVNNQRISVTQRQSVLDAMTLRDAGKSAAEIKEKLEEEKMESSIYITLETLKYLKKGGRITPAAAAIGTVLNLKPVLQIQGEKLDAYAKVRGKKQAKRVMMKAIQEDWDTRFKKYVESGEMCLQMAYAGNKEEAEEFKKEVQAAFPGIDIHMDPLSLSVACHIGHGALAVACAKKVTV
;
A
#
# COMPACT_ATOMS: atom_id res chain seq x y z
N MET A 1 -23.66 8.10 -19.22
CA MET A 1 -22.91 7.40 -18.17
C MET A 1 -22.11 8.47 -17.46
N ARG A 2 -22.09 8.49 -16.12
CA ARG A 2 -21.29 9.47 -15.36
C ARG A 2 -19.82 9.24 -15.59
N LYS A 3 -19.07 10.31 -15.79
CA LYS A 3 -17.60 10.24 -15.88
C LYS A 3 -17.02 10.25 -14.47
N ILE A 4 -16.32 9.21 -14.08
CA ILE A 4 -15.74 9.08 -12.74
C ILE A 4 -14.22 9.08 -12.85
N ALA A 5 -13.57 10.03 -12.16
CA ALA A 5 -12.13 10.02 -11.97
C ALA A 5 -11.75 9.10 -10.82
N ILE A 6 -10.71 8.29 -11.02
CA ILE A 6 -10.09 7.50 -9.95
C ILE A 6 -8.82 8.23 -9.48
N VAL A 7 -8.71 8.44 -8.19
CA VAL A 7 -7.56 9.08 -7.54
C VAL A 7 -6.99 8.14 -6.49
N THR A 8 -5.68 8.04 -6.42
CA THR A 8 -4.96 7.37 -5.33
C THR A 8 -3.76 8.21 -4.90
N ASP A 9 -3.04 7.79 -3.86
CA ASP A 9 -1.76 8.39 -3.51
C ASP A 9 -0.58 7.49 -3.95
N SER A 10 0.64 8.02 -3.92
CA SER A 10 1.85 7.30 -4.36
C SER A 10 2.17 6.06 -3.51
N ASN A 11 1.52 5.88 -2.35
CA ASN A 11 1.70 4.68 -1.53
C ASN A 11 1.07 3.42 -2.12
N SER A 12 0.21 3.58 -3.14
CA SER A 12 -0.28 2.46 -3.94
C SER A 12 0.81 1.75 -4.76
N GLY A 13 1.99 2.37 -4.90
CA GLY A 13 3.05 1.92 -5.80
C GLY A 13 2.82 2.29 -7.26
N ILE A 14 1.70 2.91 -7.60
CA ILE A 14 1.43 3.41 -8.96
C ILE A 14 2.20 4.71 -9.16
N THR A 15 3.12 4.71 -10.14
CA THR A 15 3.91 5.90 -10.49
C THR A 15 3.07 6.92 -11.26
N GLN A 16 3.57 8.18 -11.36
CA GLN A 16 2.91 9.20 -12.17
C GLN A 16 2.76 8.78 -13.64
N ASP A 17 3.78 8.11 -14.19
CA ASP A 17 3.73 7.61 -15.58
C ASP A 17 2.71 6.50 -15.77
N GLU A 18 2.63 5.59 -14.83
CA GLU A 18 1.66 4.51 -14.85
C GLU A 18 0.23 5.06 -14.65
N GLY A 19 0.05 6.00 -13.72
CA GLY A 19 -1.23 6.67 -13.51
C GLY A 19 -1.76 7.31 -14.79
N ARG A 20 -0.89 8.01 -15.55
CA ARG A 20 -1.26 8.56 -16.86
C ARG A 20 -1.70 7.48 -17.86
N LYS A 21 -1.00 6.35 -17.91
CA LYS A 21 -1.35 5.22 -18.80
C LYS A 21 -2.67 4.56 -18.42
N LEU A 22 -2.97 4.48 -17.12
CA LEU A 22 -4.21 3.94 -16.59
C LEU A 22 -5.38 4.93 -16.64
N GLY A 23 -5.12 6.20 -16.93
CA GLY A 23 -6.15 7.25 -16.90
C GLY A 23 -6.66 7.55 -15.49
N ILE A 24 -5.77 7.52 -14.50
CA ILE A 24 -6.04 7.84 -13.09
C ILE A 24 -5.11 8.95 -12.61
N ALA A 25 -5.50 9.64 -11.55
CA ALA A 25 -4.67 10.63 -10.89
C ALA A 25 -3.94 10.03 -9.67
N VAL A 26 -2.65 10.34 -9.55
CA VAL A 26 -1.82 9.90 -8.42
C VAL A 26 -1.35 11.11 -7.64
N LEU A 27 -1.82 11.26 -6.40
CA LEU A 27 -1.42 12.33 -5.49
C LEU A 27 -0.07 11.97 -4.86
N PRO A 28 1.00 12.73 -5.09
CA PRO A 28 2.30 12.41 -4.51
C PRO A 28 2.31 12.65 -3.00
N MET A 29 2.85 11.67 -2.26
CA MET A 29 3.00 11.79 -0.81
C MET A 29 4.33 12.47 -0.48
N PRO A 30 4.34 13.57 0.29
CA PRO A 30 5.55 14.27 0.65
C PRO A 30 6.33 13.52 1.76
N PHE A 31 7.63 13.57 1.66
CA PHE A 31 8.55 13.17 2.72
C PHE A 31 9.70 14.17 2.83
N TYR A 32 10.41 14.17 3.96
CA TYR A 32 11.44 15.14 4.25
C TYR A 32 12.76 14.44 4.59
N ILE A 33 13.85 14.98 4.07
CA ILE A 33 15.21 14.60 4.45
C ILE A 33 15.92 15.89 4.88
N ASN A 34 16.39 15.95 6.13
CA ASN A 34 17.00 17.14 6.73
C ASN A 34 16.16 18.41 6.52
N ASP A 35 14.83 18.28 6.79
CA ASP A 35 13.82 19.34 6.66
C ASP A 35 13.58 19.85 5.22
N VAL A 36 14.20 19.24 4.20
CA VAL A 36 13.89 19.51 2.79
C VAL A 36 12.83 18.54 2.31
N MET A 37 11.77 19.06 1.71
CA MET A 37 10.65 18.28 1.17
C MET A 37 11.02 17.64 -0.17
N TYR A 38 10.66 16.38 -0.33
CA TYR A 38 10.81 15.61 -1.56
C TYR A 38 9.50 14.90 -1.93
N LEU A 39 9.36 14.66 -3.22
CA LEU A 39 8.29 13.86 -3.82
C LEU A 39 8.94 12.73 -4.62
N GLU A 40 8.49 11.49 -4.40
CA GLU A 40 9.02 10.30 -5.05
C GLU A 40 8.95 10.40 -6.57
N GLU A 41 10.04 10.01 -7.25
CA GLU A 41 10.17 10.01 -8.72
C GLU A 41 9.91 11.38 -9.40
N ILE A 42 9.68 12.43 -8.61
CA ILE A 42 9.51 13.81 -9.09
C ILE A 42 10.74 14.63 -8.72
N THR A 43 11.14 14.60 -7.44
CA THR A 43 12.28 15.40 -6.94
C THR A 43 13.38 14.56 -6.31
N LEU A 44 13.17 13.26 -6.11
CA LEU A 44 14.17 12.31 -5.61
C LEU A 44 13.90 10.91 -6.14
N SER A 45 14.97 10.24 -6.60
CA SER A 45 14.91 8.84 -7.05
C SER A 45 14.94 7.85 -5.88
N GLN A 46 14.55 6.60 -6.14
CA GLN A 46 14.67 5.48 -5.18
C GLN A 46 16.13 5.28 -4.74
N GLU A 47 17.07 5.33 -5.69
CA GLU A 47 18.50 5.10 -5.43
C GLU A 47 19.08 6.16 -4.48
N ASP A 48 18.88 7.44 -4.78
CA ASP A 48 19.33 8.56 -3.95
C ASP A 48 18.73 8.53 -2.55
N PHE A 49 17.44 8.15 -2.44
CA PHE A 49 16.78 8.01 -1.14
C PHE A 49 17.46 6.95 -0.26
N TYR A 50 17.72 5.75 -0.79
CA TYR A 50 18.33 4.68 -0.01
C TYR A 50 19.80 4.96 0.34
N GLU A 51 20.51 5.73 -0.47
CA GLU A 51 21.85 6.21 -0.12
C GLU A 51 21.80 7.14 1.10
N ARG A 52 20.89 8.12 1.11
CA ARG A 52 20.69 9.03 2.24
C ARG A 52 20.23 8.30 3.50
N LEU A 53 19.34 7.30 3.34
CA LEU A 53 18.89 6.48 4.45
C LEU A 53 20.04 5.70 5.11
N LYS A 54 21.01 5.20 4.32
CA LYS A 54 22.25 4.55 4.83
C LYS A 54 23.14 5.51 5.61
N ASN A 55 23.16 6.78 5.22
CA ASN A 55 23.92 7.84 5.90
C ASN A 55 23.24 8.35 7.18
N ASP A 56 22.14 7.71 7.60
CA ASP A 56 21.37 8.01 8.83
C ASP A 56 20.87 9.48 8.88
N GLU A 57 20.55 10.06 7.72
CA GLU A 57 19.99 11.40 7.61
C GLU A 57 18.61 11.46 8.31
N SER A 58 18.22 12.65 8.76
CA SER A 58 16.93 12.84 9.43
C SER A 58 15.79 12.72 8.42
N ILE A 59 14.95 11.69 8.57
CA ILE A 59 13.85 11.40 7.64
C ILE A 59 12.52 11.46 8.40
N SER A 60 11.54 12.13 7.79
CA SER A 60 10.16 12.21 8.26
C SER A 60 9.17 12.25 7.10
N THR A 61 7.90 12.08 7.39
CA THR A 61 6.83 12.11 6.38
C THR A 61 5.72 13.07 6.78
N SER A 62 4.98 13.55 5.80
CA SER A 62 3.75 14.30 5.99
C SER A 62 2.65 13.77 5.07
N GLN A 63 1.43 14.20 5.31
CA GLN A 63 0.34 14.07 4.34
C GLN A 63 0.41 15.21 3.33
N PRO A 64 -0.19 15.09 2.14
CA PRO A 64 -0.42 16.20 1.23
C PRO A 64 -1.22 17.30 1.93
N SER A 65 -0.96 18.55 1.59
CA SER A 65 -1.71 19.67 2.15
C SER A 65 -3.18 19.65 1.69
N PRO A 66 -4.12 20.18 2.48
CA PRO A 66 -5.51 20.35 2.04
C PRO A 66 -5.64 21.09 0.70
N ALA A 67 -4.79 22.08 0.45
CA ALA A 67 -4.80 22.83 -0.81
C ALA A 67 -4.40 21.97 -2.02
N GLU A 68 -3.42 21.06 -1.88
CA GLU A 68 -3.04 20.13 -2.94
C GLU A 68 -4.16 19.12 -3.21
N VAL A 69 -4.80 18.60 -2.17
CA VAL A 69 -5.92 17.65 -2.31
C VAL A 69 -7.11 18.32 -3.01
N CYS A 70 -7.57 19.48 -2.51
CA CYS A 70 -8.70 20.20 -3.09
C CYS A 70 -8.37 20.68 -4.52
N GLY A 71 -7.18 21.21 -4.77
CA GLY A 71 -6.77 21.66 -6.10
C GLY A 71 -6.75 20.52 -7.13
N LEU A 72 -6.34 19.31 -6.74
CA LEU A 72 -6.45 18.13 -7.60
C LEU A 72 -7.91 17.79 -7.90
N TRP A 73 -8.79 17.78 -6.89
CA TRP A 73 -10.20 17.46 -7.08
C TRP A 73 -10.92 18.53 -7.92
N ASP A 74 -10.66 19.81 -7.67
CA ASP A 74 -11.25 20.93 -8.43
C ASP A 74 -10.91 20.81 -9.92
N ASN A 75 -9.64 20.56 -10.26
CA ASN A 75 -9.20 20.36 -11.63
C ASN A 75 -9.87 19.14 -12.29
N LEU A 76 -9.98 18.01 -11.55
CA LEU A 76 -10.64 16.81 -12.09
C LEU A 76 -12.14 17.03 -12.30
N LEU A 77 -12.80 17.77 -11.42
CA LEU A 77 -14.23 18.04 -11.50
C LEU A 77 -14.63 19.01 -12.61
N GLU A 78 -13.66 19.61 -13.33
CA GLU A 78 -13.91 20.33 -14.59
C GLU A 78 -14.26 19.35 -15.74
N GLU A 79 -13.74 18.12 -15.72
CA GLU A 79 -13.91 17.12 -16.78
C GLU A 79 -14.74 15.91 -16.36
N TYR A 80 -14.81 15.61 -15.05
CA TYR A 80 -15.48 14.45 -14.46
C TYR A 80 -16.67 14.87 -13.61
N ASP A 81 -17.68 14.02 -13.56
CA ASP A 81 -18.88 14.26 -12.75
C ASP A 81 -18.64 13.92 -11.27
N GLU A 82 -17.88 12.85 -11.01
CA GLU A 82 -17.61 12.30 -9.68
C GLU A 82 -16.15 11.86 -9.56
N ILE A 83 -15.67 11.77 -8.32
CA ILE A 83 -14.32 11.28 -7.97
C ILE A 83 -14.44 10.13 -6.97
N VAL A 84 -13.65 9.06 -7.19
CA VAL A 84 -13.34 8.05 -6.17
C VAL A 84 -11.89 8.23 -5.77
N HIS A 85 -11.63 8.68 -4.55
CA HIS A 85 -10.29 8.87 -3.99
C HIS A 85 -9.96 7.73 -3.02
N ILE A 86 -8.92 6.97 -3.32
CA ILE A 86 -8.47 5.78 -2.59
C ILE A 86 -7.10 6.08 -1.95
N PRO A 87 -7.06 6.74 -0.78
CA PRO A 87 -5.82 6.98 -0.05
C PRO A 87 -5.36 5.72 0.69
N MET A 88 -4.12 5.73 1.18
CA MET A 88 -3.64 4.70 2.08
C MET A 88 -4.45 4.60 3.37
N SER A 89 -4.37 3.47 4.06
CA SER A 89 -5.07 3.18 5.31
C SER A 89 -5.06 4.35 6.31
N SER A 90 -6.24 4.69 6.85
CA SER A 90 -6.39 5.68 7.93
C SER A 90 -5.60 5.35 9.19
N GLY A 91 -5.34 4.07 9.44
CA GLY A 91 -4.52 3.64 10.57
C GLY A 91 -3.01 3.90 10.41
N LEU A 92 -2.55 4.22 9.19
CA LEU A 92 -1.15 4.48 8.86
C LEU A 92 -0.88 5.97 8.58
N SER A 93 -1.87 6.71 8.09
CA SER A 93 -1.77 8.14 7.81
C SER A 93 -3.09 8.85 8.06
N ALA A 94 -3.03 10.08 8.57
CA ALA A 94 -4.20 10.96 8.69
C ALA A 94 -4.71 11.48 7.33
N SER A 95 -4.04 11.20 6.21
CA SER A 95 -4.43 11.65 4.88
C SER A 95 -5.84 11.21 4.48
N CYS A 96 -6.24 9.98 4.84
CA CYS A 96 -7.58 9.47 4.60
C CYS A 96 -8.66 10.26 5.37
N ASP A 97 -8.44 10.51 6.65
CA ASP A 97 -9.38 11.25 7.49
C ASP A 97 -9.48 12.72 7.04
N THR A 98 -8.34 13.34 6.70
CA THR A 98 -8.30 14.69 6.15
C THR A 98 -9.07 14.77 4.83
N ALA A 99 -8.82 13.85 3.89
CA ALA A 99 -9.55 13.79 2.62
C ALA A 99 -11.06 13.58 2.84
N THR A 100 -11.44 12.70 3.77
CA THR A 100 -12.85 12.45 4.12
C THR A 100 -13.53 13.71 4.69
N MET A 101 -12.82 14.50 5.48
CA MET A 101 -13.33 15.77 5.99
C MET A 101 -13.53 16.79 4.85
N LEU A 102 -12.53 16.96 4.00
CA LEU A 102 -12.57 17.87 2.86
C LEU A 102 -13.67 17.49 1.84
N ALA A 103 -13.91 16.22 1.62
CA ALA A 103 -14.91 15.73 0.68
C ALA A 103 -16.36 16.14 1.02
N ARG A 104 -16.62 16.55 2.26
CA ARG A 104 -17.95 17.04 2.70
C ARG A 104 -18.38 18.31 1.98
N ASP A 105 -17.42 19.11 1.53
CA ASP A 105 -17.68 20.38 0.84
C ASP A 105 -17.94 20.20 -0.67
N TYR A 106 -17.95 18.94 -1.17
CA TYR A 106 -18.12 18.60 -2.58
C TYR A 106 -19.49 17.99 -2.92
N ASP A 107 -20.50 18.17 -2.09
CA ASP A 107 -21.91 17.76 -2.35
C ASP A 107 -22.05 16.28 -2.77
N GLY A 108 -21.21 15.38 -2.23
CA GLY A 108 -21.22 13.97 -2.55
C GLY A 108 -20.54 13.59 -3.87
N ARG A 109 -19.99 14.54 -4.62
CA ARG A 109 -19.26 14.30 -5.87
C ARG A 109 -17.89 13.63 -5.64
N VAL A 110 -17.32 13.75 -4.45
CA VAL A 110 -16.05 13.13 -4.06
C VAL A 110 -16.33 12.05 -3.02
N GLN A 111 -16.00 10.81 -3.36
CA GLN A 111 -16.11 9.64 -2.48
C GLN A 111 -14.72 9.19 -2.05
N VAL A 112 -14.39 9.36 -0.78
CA VAL A 112 -13.12 8.91 -0.20
C VAL A 112 -13.29 7.51 0.35
N VAL A 113 -12.43 6.58 -0.07
CA VAL A 113 -12.49 5.16 0.29
C VAL A 113 -11.49 4.85 1.40
N ASN A 114 -11.97 4.42 2.56
CA ASN A 114 -11.12 3.90 3.64
C ASN A 114 -11.19 2.39 3.70
N ASN A 115 -10.53 1.70 2.80
CA ASN A 115 -10.49 0.24 2.80
C ASN A 115 -9.28 -0.36 3.50
N GLN A 116 -8.55 0.46 4.27
CA GLN A 116 -7.47 0.03 5.16
C GLN A 116 -6.32 -0.71 4.44
N ARG A 117 -6.09 -0.39 3.17
CA ARG A 117 -5.05 -0.99 2.35
C ARG A 117 -3.87 -0.04 2.12
N ILE A 118 -2.74 -0.59 1.72
CA ILE A 118 -1.50 0.11 1.39
C ILE A 118 -0.69 -0.70 0.36
N SER A 119 0.21 -0.05 -0.38
CA SER A 119 1.13 -0.68 -1.31
C SER A 119 0.38 -1.52 -2.35
N VAL A 120 0.85 -2.71 -2.68
CA VAL A 120 0.27 -3.58 -3.71
C VAL A 120 -1.20 -3.93 -3.47
N THR A 121 -1.67 -3.97 -2.22
CA THR A 121 -3.10 -4.18 -1.94
C THR A 121 -3.94 -2.92 -2.18
N GLN A 122 -3.39 -1.72 -1.93
CA GLN A 122 -4.03 -0.45 -2.31
C GLN A 122 -4.06 -0.32 -3.84
N ARG A 123 -2.99 -0.70 -4.54
CA ARG A 123 -2.97 -0.81 -6.00
C ARG A 123 -4.12 -1.69 -6.51
N GLN A 124 -4.34 -2.87 -5.89
CA GLN A 124 -5.46 -3.72 -6.28
C GLN A 124 -6.79 -3.00 -6.13
N SER A 125 -7.00 -2.23 -5.06
CA SER A 125 -8.22 -1.43 -4.88
C SER A 125 -8.43 -0.40 -5.98
N VAL A 126 -7.36 0.18 -6.51
CA VAL A 126 -7.44 1.10 -7.66
C VAL A 126 -7.91 0.36 -8.91
N LEU A 127 -7.34 -0.82 -9.20
CA LEU A 127 -7.75 -1.65 -10.34
C LEU A 127 -9.20 -2.13 -10.19
N ASP A 128 -9.62 -2.48 -8.98
CA ASP A 128 -10.99 -2.86 -8.66
C ASP A 128 -11.96 -1.69 -8.87
N ALA A 129 -11.59 -0.48 -8.45
CA ALA A 129 -12.37 0.73 -8.70
C ALA A 129 -12.54 1.02 -10.20
N MET A 130 -11.48 0.84 -10.99
CA MET A 130 -11.54 0.97 -12.45
C MET A 130 -12.50 -0.06 -13.06
N THR A 131 -12.43 -1.32 -12.62
CA THR A 131 -13.32 -2.40 -13.06
C THR A 131 -14.80 -2.08 -12.77
N LEU A 132 -15.08 -1.59 -11.55
CA LEU A 132 -16.43 -1.20 -11.15
C LEU A 132 -16.94 0.02 -11.92
N ARG A 133 -16.08 1.03 -12.12
CA ARG A 133 -16.39 2.21 -12.95
C ARG A 133 -16.77 1.79 -14.37
N ASP A 134 -15.97 0.93 -14.98
CA ASP A 134 -16.16 0.49 -16.36
C ASP A 134 -17.41 -0.42 -16.50
N ALA A 135 -17.83 -1.06 -15.40
CA ALA A 135 -19.12 -1.75 -15.27
C ALA A 135 -20.32 -0.80 -15.01
N GLY A 136 -20.09 0.52 -14.97
CA GLY A 136 -21.15 1.53 -14.83
C GLY A 136 -21.58 1.84 -13.40
N LYS A 137 -20.83 1.42 -12.39
CA LYS A 137 -21.09 1.76 -10.98
C LYS A 137 -20.85 3.24 -10.72
N SER A 138 -21.65 3.85 -9.85
CA SER A 138 -21.44 5.20 -9.33
C SER A 138 -20.27 5.25 -8.35
N ALA A 139 -19.73 6.45 -8.08
CA ALA A 139 -18.64 6.62 -7.10
C ALA A 139 -19.03 6.12 -5.70
N ALA A 140 -20.27 6.31 -5.29
CA ALA A 140 -20.79 5.81 -4.01
C ALA A 140 -20.82 4.27 -3.94
N GLU A 141 -21.31 3.59 -5.00
CA GLU A 141 -21.33 2.12 -5.08
C GLU A 141 -19.90 1.54 -5.10
N ILE A 142 -18.95 2.21 -5.79
CA ILE A 142 -17.55 1.82 -5.81
C ILE A 142 -16.96 1.91 -4.39
N LYS A 143 -17.18 3.02 -3.71
CA LYS A 143 -16.75 3.20 -2.32
C LYS A 143 -17.30 2.12 -1.42
N GLU A 144 -18.61 1.92 -1.42
CA GLU A 144 -19.30 0.91 -0.60
C GLU A 144 -18.69 -0.48 -0.82
N LYS A 145 -18.51 -0.88 -2.08
CA LYS A 145 -17.94 -2.18 -2.43
C LYS A 145 -16.51 -2.36 -1.93
N LEU A 146 -15.65 -1.36 -2.11
CA LEU A 146 -14.25 -1.45 -1.67
C LEU A 146 -14.11 -1.44 -0.14
N GLU A 147 -14.98 -0.71 0.58
CA GLU A 147 -14.98 -0.69 2.04
C GLU A 147 -15.59 -1.96 2.64
N GLU A 148 -16.60 -2.57 2.00
CA GLU A 148 -17.12 -3.88 2.38
C GLU A 148 -16.04 -4.96 2.34
N GLU A 149 -15.18 -4.92 1.33
CA GLU A 149 -14.11 -5.91 1.10
C GLU A 149 -12.76 -5.54 1.76
N LYS A 150 -12.74 -4.58 2.68
CA LYS A 150 -11.51 -4.10 3.31
C LYS A 150 -10.69 -5.18 3.99
N MET A 151 -11.33 -6.21 4.57
CA MET A 151 -10.68 -7.32 5.24
C MET A 151 -10.28 -8.48 4.32
N GLU A 152 -10.65 -8.42 3.03
CA GLU A 152 -10.35 -9.47 2.05
C GLU A 152 -8.96 -9.31 1.44
N SER A 153 -7.98 -9.03 2.31
CA SER A 153 -6.56 -8.94 1.97
C SER A 153 -5.68 -9.26 3.17
N SER A 154 -4.44 -9.64 2.91
CA SER A 154 -3.39 -9.82 3.90
C SER A 154 -2.06 -9.35 3.35
N ILE A 155 -1.24 -8.74 4.20
CA ILE A 155 0.17 -8.46 3.92
C ILE A 155 1.00 -9.07 5.06
N TYR A 156 2.04 -9.81 4.72
CA TYR A 156 3.08 -10.27 5.64
C TYR A 156 4.41 -9.68 5.19
N ILE A 157 5.11 -9.02 6.11
CA ILE A 157 6.34 -8.29 5.80
C ILE A 157 7.43 -8.61 6.85
N THR A 158 8.64 -8.87 6.39
CA THR A 158 9.84 -8.93 7.24
C THR A 158 10.72 -7.72 7.01
N LEU A 159 11.35 -7.24 8.09
CA LEU A 159 12.16 -6.03 8.10
C LEU A 159 13.58 -6.33 8.57
N GLU A 160 14.53 -5.52 8.14
CA GLU A 160 15.89 -5.54 8.69
C GLU A 160 15.91 -5.00 10.13
N THR A 161 15.12 -3.98 10.41
CA THR A 161 15.07 -3.30 11.71
C THR A 161 13.69 -2.71 11.98
N LEU A 162 13.30 -2.61 13.25
CA LEU A 162 12.10 -1.88 13.69
C LEU A 162 12.39 -0.41 14.03
N LYS A 163 13.64 0.08 13.84
CA LYS A 163 14.08 1.43 14.20
C LYS A 163 13.13 2.50 13.62
N TYR A 164 12.88 2.43 12.33
CA TYR A 164 12.09 3.43 11.61
C TYR A 164 10.60 3.37 11.96
N LEU A 165 10.02 2.18 12.07
CA LEU A 165 8.61 1.99 12.47
C LEU A 165 8.35 2.48 13.90
N LYS A 166 9.28 2.22 14.83
CA LYS A 166 9.19 2.72 16.22
C LYS A 166 9.23 4.25 16.26
N LYS A 167 10.17 4.87 15.51
CA LYS A 167 10.28 6.32 15.39
C LYS A 167 8.99 6.92 14.80
N GLY A 168 8.42 6.27 13.78
CA GLY A 168 7.22 6.73 13.07
C GLY A 168 5.90 6.48 13.80
N GLY A 169 5.83 5.55 14.75
CA GLY A 169 4.60 5.21 15.47
C GLY A 169 3.52 4.51 14.63
N ARG A 170 3.86 3.89 13.48
CA ARG A 170 2.94 3.18 12.57
C ARG A 170 2.86 1.68 12.85
N ILE A 171 3.05 1.31 14.08
CA ILE A 171 3.15 -0.08 14.56
C ILE A 171 2.34 -0.22 15.85
N THR A 172 1.70 -1.37 16.04
CA THR A 172 1.00 -1.64 17.30
C THR A 172 1.98 -1.75 18.48
N PRO A 173 1.54 -1.48 19.73
CA PRO A 173 2.38 -1.68 20.92
C PRO A 173 2.94 -3.10 21.03
N ALA A 174 2.17 -4.12 20.64
CA ALA A 174 2.60 -5.52 20.65
C ALA A 174 3.77 -5.76 19.68
N ALA A 175 3.68 -5.23 18.46
CA ALA A 175 4.75 -5.31 17.48
C ALA A 175 5.97 -4.45 17.88
N ALA A 176 5.76 -3.28 18.48
CA ALA A 176 6.84 -2.43 19.00
C ALA A 176 7.61 -3.08 20.16
N ALA A 177 6.95 -3.94 20.94
CA ALA A 177 7.57 -4.71 22.03
C ALA A 177 8.49 -5.83 21.52
N ILE A 178 8.49 -6.15 20.22
CA ILE A 178 9.48 -7.01 19.60
C ILE A 178 10.84 -6.31 19.70
N GLY A 179 11.62 -6.66 20.73
CA GLY A 179 12.90 -6.02 21.03
C GLY A 179 13.92 -6.17 19.89
N THR A 180 14.93 -5.31 19.90
CA THR A 180 16.13 -5.45 19.05
C THR A 180 17.05 -6.51 19.61
N VAL A 181 16.77 -7.78 19.37
CA VAL A 181 17.69 -8.88 19.66
C VAL A 181 18.46 -9.20 18.38
N LEU A 182 19.77 -9.32 18.51
CA LEU A 182 20.66 -9.64 17.39
C LEU A 182 20.17 -10.89 16.64
N ASN A 183 20.07 -10.81 15.30
CA ASN A 183 19.60 -11.86 14.40
C ASN A 183 18.11 -12.25 14.52
N LEU A 184 17.30 -11.57 15.31
CA LEU A 184 15.85 -11.74 15.24
C LEU A 184 15.26 -10.88 14.13
N LYS A 185 14.51 -11.49 13.24
CA LYS A 185 13.73 -10.82 12.20
C LYS A 185 12.25 -10.84 12.59
N PRO A 186 11.62 -9.69 12.70
CA PRO A 186 10.18 -9.64 12.88
C PRO A 186 9.49 -10.02 11.56
N VAL A 187 8.40 -10.76 11.66
CA VAL A 187 7.38 -10.85 10.64
C VAL A 187 6.17 -10.11 11.18
N LEU A 188 5.75 -9.08 10.47
CA LEU A 188 4.58 -8.28 10.79
C LEU A 188 3.47 -8.60 9.80
N GLN A 189 2.22 -8.31 10.18
CA GLN A 189 1.05 -8.46 9.32
C GLN A 189 0.26 -7.17 9.23
N ILE A 190 -0.46 -6.99 8.13
CA ILE A 190 -1.56 -6.02 7.98
C ILE A 190 -2.80 -6.81 7.58
N GLN A 191 -3.78 -6.82 8.48
CA GLN A 191 -5.13 -7.35 8.29
C GLN A 191 -6.09 -6.34 8.93
N GLY A 192 -6.19 -5.16 8.34
CA GLY A 192 -6.86 -4.00 8.88
C GLY A 192 -5.97 -2.76 8.87
N GLU A 193 -6.05 -1.92 9.90
CA GLU A 193 -5.53 -0.55 9.84
C GLU A 193 -4.01 -0.43 9.96
N LYS A 194 -3.34 -1.25 10.76
CA LYS A 194 -1.94 -1.05 11.20
C LYS A 194 -1.09 -2.31 11.06
N LEU A 195 0.23 -2.10 11.08
CA LEU A 195 1.19 -3.18 11.22
C LEU A 195 1.13 -3.79 12.62
N ASP A 196 0.85 -5.07 12.69
CA ASP A 196 0.82 -5.85 13.93
C ASP A 196 1.85 -6.98 13.92
N ALA A 197 2.13 -7.51 15.10
CA ALA A 197 3.06 -8.62 15.28
C ALA A 197 2.45 -9.92 14.75
N TYR A 198 3.19 -10.66 13.92
CA TYR A 198 2.82 -12.00 13.49
C TYR A 198 3.77 -13.06 14.06
N ALA A 199 5.07 -12.92 13.82
CA ALA A 199 6.07 -13.87 14.31
C ALA A 199 7.42 -13.21 14.57
N LYS A 200 8.24 -13.87 15.41
CA LYS A 200 9.67 -13.59 15.62
C LYS A 200 10.47 -14.80 15.20
N VAL A 201 11.41 -14.62 14.30
CA VAL A 201 12.20 -15.71 13.75
C VAL A 201 13.69 -15.37 13.69
N ARG A 202 14.54 -16.38 13.59
CA ARG A 202 15.98 -16.19 13.43
C ARG A 202 16.33 -16.20 11.94
N GLY A 203 16.81 -15.03 11.46
CA GLY A 203 17.30 -14.85 10.11
C GLY A 203 16.20 -14.74 9.05
N LYS A 204 16.58 -14.14 7.93
CA LYS A 204 15.68 -13.78 6.81
C LYS A 204 15.10 -14.99 6.11
N LYS A 205 15.87 -16.07 5.97
CA LYS A 205 15.40 -17.33 5.35
C LYS A 205 14.18 -17.91 6.07
N GLN A 206 14.20 -17.90 7.42
CA GLN A 206 13.06 -18.37 8.20
C GLN A 206 11.87 -17.39 8.09
N ALA A 207 12.13 -16.08 8.07
CA ALA A 207 11.08 -15.07 7.87
C ALA A 207 10.34 -15.27 6.52
N LYS A 208 11.06 -15.48 5.42
CA LYS A 208 10.49 -15.79 4.11
C LYS A 208 9.56 -17.02 4.17
N ARG A 209 10.00 -18.11 4.81
CA ARG A 209 9.18 -19.33 4.97
C ARG A 209 7.91 -19.08 5.78
N VAL A 210 8.02 -18.29 6.86
CA VAL A 210 6.87 -17.96 7.71
C VAL A 210 5.86 -17.12 6.94
N MET A 211 6.30 -16.14 6.16
CA MET A 211 5.40 -15.33 5.32
C MET A 211 4.68 -16.17 4.26
N MET A 212 5.40 -17.05 3.54
CA MET A 212 4.78 -17.96 2.56
C MET A 212 3.77 -18.90 3.21
N LYS A 213 4.11 -19.46 4.38
CA LYS A 213 3.18 -20.31 5.13
C LYS A 213 1.92 -19.55 5.55
N ALA A 214 2.07 -18.31 6.00
CA ALA A 214 0.94 -17.47 6.42
C ALA A 214 -0.01 -17.15 5.24
N ILE A 215 0.52 -16.84 4.06
CA ILE A 215 -0.29 -16.67 2.84
C ILE A 215 -1.00 -17.99 2.47
N GLN A 216 -0.30 -19.12 2.53
CA GLN A 216 -0.93 -20.42 2.24
C GLN A 216 -2.07 -20.73 3.22
N GLU A 217 -1.88 -20.45 4.50
CA GLU A 217 -2.91 -20.63 5.53
C GLU A 217 -4.13 -19.72 5.28
N ASP A 218 -3.92 -18.46 4.92
CA ASP A 218 -5.00 -17.55 4.54
C ASP A 218 -5.76 -18.06 3.30
N TRP A 219 -5.06 -18.61 2.31
CA TRP A 219 -5.66 -19.16 1.10
C TRP A 219 -6.47 -20.43 1.36
N ASP A 220 -5.99 -21.29 2.26
CA ASP A 220 -6.66 -22.55 2.60
C ASP A 220 -7.85 -22.34 3.55
N THR A 221 -7.92 -21.18 4.23
CA THR A 221 -8.94 -20.89 5.26
C THR A 221 -9.77 -19.66 4.93
N ARG A 222 -9.29 -18.46 5.23
CA ARG A 222 -10.04 -17.19 5.11
C ARG A 222 -10.49 -16.90 3.69
N PHE A 223 -9.65 -17.18 2.71
CA PHE A 223 -9.86 -16.81 1.31
C PHE A 223 -10.14 -17.99 0.41
N LYS A 224 -10.34 -19.18 0.97
CA LYS A 224 -10.53 -20.43 0.21
C LYS A 224 -11.56 -20.27 -0.93
N LYS A 225 -12.73 -19.70 -0.64
CA LYS A 225 -13.79 -19.49 -1.64
C LYS A 225 -13.34 -18.61 -2.81
N TYR A 226 -12.51 -17.58 -2.54
CA TYR A 226 -12.00 -16.66 -3.56
C TYR A 226 -10.82 -17.25 -4.36
N VAL A 227 -10.06 -18.15 -3.74
CA VAL A 227 -9.02 -18.91 -4.44
C VAL A 227 -9.67 -19.90 -5.42
N GLU A 228 -10.70 -20.63 -4.97
CA GLU A 228 -11.44 -21.58 -5.79
C GLU A 228 -12.17 -20.90 -6.96
N SER A 229 -12.67 -19.68 -6.79
CA SER A 229 -13.30 -18.89 -7.87
C SER A 229 -12.33 -18.13 -8.76
N GLY A 230 -11.01 -18.13 -8.43
CA GLY A 230 -9.99 -17.39 -9.19
C GLY A 230 -9.99 -15.87 -8.92
N GLU A 231 -10.67 -15.43 -7.88
CA GLU A 231 -10.77 -14.02 -7.47
C GLU A 231 -9.62 -13.55 -6.57
N MET A 232 -8.70 -14.43 -6.18
CA MET A 232 -7.57 -14.06 -5.34
C MET A 232 -6.33 -13.76 -6.18
N CYS A 233 -5.65 -12.63 -5.91
CA CYS A 233 -4.35 -12.32 -6.48
C CYS A 233 -3.24 -12.46 -5.43
N LEU A 234 -2.03 -12.75 -5.91
CA LEU A 234 -0.80 -12.82 -5.13
C LEU A 234 0.12 -11.69 -5.55
N GLN A 235 0.69 -11.00 -4.59
CA GLN A 235 1.47 -9.80 -4.81
C GLN A 235 2.68 -9.76 -3.89
N MET A 236 3.70 -9.00 -4.27
CA MET A 236 4.91 -8.80 -3.48
C MET A 236 5.30 -7.33 -3.46
N ALA A 237 6.00 -6.93 -2.39
CA ALA A 237 6.63 -5.62 -2.31
C ALA A 237 8.00 -5.72 -1.65
N TYR A 238 8.88 -4.77 -1.95
CA TYR A 238 10.23 -4.77 -1.39
C TYR A 238 10.74 -3.34 -1.14
N ALA A 239 11.82 -3.21 -0.35
CA ALA A 239 12.47 -1.94 -0.06
C ALA A 239 13.96 -2.02 -0.38
N GLY A 240 14.41 -1.32 -1.44
CA GLY A 240 15.80 -1.03 -1.80
C GLY A 240 16.61 -2.17 -2.42
N ASN A 241 16.32 -3.44 -2.17
CA ASN A 241 17.09 -4.57 -2.73
C ASN A 241 16.24 -5.37 -3.72
N LYS A 242 16.30 -4.97 -4.98
CA LYS A 242 15.52 -5.59 -6.06
C LYS A 242 15.98 -7.02 -6.36
N GLU A 243 17.29 -7.27 -6.36
CA GLU A 243 17.87 -8.59 -6.66
C GLU A 243 17.37 -9.64 -5.64
N GLU A 244 17.40 -9.31 -4.36
CA GLU A 244 16.89 -10.19 -3.31
C GLU A 244 15.38 -10.42 -3.43
N ALA A 245 14.64 -9.38 -3.82
CA ALA A 245 13.20 -9.48 -4.05
C ALA A 245 12.87 -10.39 -5.24
N GLU A 246 13.63 -10.30 -6.33
CA GLU A 246 13.48 -11.17 -7.50
C GLU A 246 13.82 -12.65 -7.17
N GLU A 247 14.84 -12.88 -6.35
CA GLU A 247 15.13 -14.23 -5.85
C GLU A 247 13.98 -14.76 -4.99
N PHE A 248 13.45 -13.94 -4.10
CA PHE A 248 12.33 -14.33 -3.27
C PHE A 248 11.05 -14.54 -4.10
N LYS A 249 10.82 -13.74 -5.14
CA LYS A 249 9.71 -13.95 -6.09
C LYS A 249 9.76 -15.34 -6.72
N LYS A 250 10.95 -15.85 -7.08
CA LYS A 250 11.11 -17.21 -7.59
C LYS A 250 10.72 -18.28 -6.56
N GLU A 251 11.07 -18.05 -5.26
CA GLU A 251 10.67 -18.96 -4.18
C GLU A 251 9.14 -18.98 -4.01
N VAL A 252 8.50 -17.79 -4.02
CA VAL A 252 7.05 -17.65 -3.93
C VAL A 252 6.36 -18.28 -5.15
N GLN A 253 6.87 -18.01 -6.36
CA GLN A 253 6.32 -18.60 -7.59
C GLN A 253 6.37 -20.13 -7.61
N ALA A 254 7.42 -20.72 -7.03
CA ALA A 254 7.53 -22.17 -6.89
C ALA A 254 6.52 -22.75 -5.89
N ALA A 255 6.17 -21.99 -4.85
CA ALA A 255 5.15 -22.37 -3.85
C ALA A 255 3.72 -22.20 -4.38
N PHE A 256 3.50 -21.23 -5.28
CA PHE A 256 2.20 -20.92 -5.88
C PHE A 256 2.26 -21.01 -7.41
N PRO A 257 2.39 -22.23 -7.97
CA PRO A 257 2.55 -22.42 -9.41
C PRO A 257 1.29 -21.95 -10.18
N GLY A 258 1.51 -21.31 -11.33
CA GLY A 258 0.42 -20.85 -12.20
C GLY A 258 -0.26 -19.55 -11.79
N ILE A 259 0.12 -18.96 -10.66
CA ILE A 259 -0.37 -17.65 -10.22
C ILE A 259 0.58 -16.56 -10.73
N ASP A 260 0.05 -15.54 -11.37
CA ASP A 260 0.83 -14.35 -11.71
C ASP A 260 1.09 -13.51 -10.46
N ILE A 261 2.35 -13.11 -10.26
CA ILE A 261 2.79 -12.37 -9.08
C ILE A 261 3.22 -10.97 -9.51
N HIS A 262 2.39 -9.99 -9.19
CA HIS A 262 2.79 -8.58 -9.30
C HIS A 262 3.75 -8.21 -8.19
N MET A 263 4.83 -7.45 -8.50
CA MET A 263 5.81 -7.02 -7.51
C MET A 263 6.25 -5.58 -7.76
N ASP A 264 6.10 -4.73 -6.74
CA ASP A 264 6.50 -3.32 -6.75
C ASP A 264 7.53 -2.99 -5.65
N PRO A 265 8.39 -1.98 -5.85
CA PRO A 265 9.08 -1.34 -4.74
C PRO A 265 8.06 -0.64 -3.82
N LEU A 266 8.35 -0.58 -2.52
CA LEU A 266 7.60 0.27 -1.61
C LEU A 266 7.86 1.74 -1.97
N SER A 267 6.82 2.58 -1.92
CA SER A 267 6.96 4.01 -2.11
C SER A 267 7.93 4.61 -1.08
N LEU A 268 8.59 5.72 -1.42
CA LEU A 268 9.60 6.33 -0.55
C LEU A 268 9.01 6.83 0.77
N SER A 269 7.79 7.33 0.76
CA SER A 269 7.11 7.73 1.99
C SER A 269 6.83 6.53 2.92
N VAL A 270 6.54 5.34 2.38
CA VAL A 270 6.46 4.09 3.16
C VAL A 270 7.85 3.64 3.60
N ALA A 271 8.85 3.70 2.73
CA ALA A 271 10.21 3.31 3.02
C ALA A 271 10.85 4.13 4.16
N CYS A 272 10.43 5.40 4.36
CA CYS A 272 10.80 6.22 5.52
C CYS A 272 10.51 5.53 6.86
N HIS A 273 9.46 4.71 6.92
CA HIS A 273 9.05 3.98 8.13
C HIS A 273 9.51 2.52 8.15
N ILE A 274 9.71 1.93 6.99
CA ILE A 274 10.06 0.50 6.83
C ILE A 274 11.59 0.30 6.82
N GLY A 275 12.31 1.21 6.20
CA GLY A 275 13.76 1.10 5.99
C GLY A 275 14.12 0.20 4.82
N HIS A 276 15.42 0.03 4.61
CA HIS A 276 15.99 -0.79 3.54
C HIS A 276 15.87 -2.29 3.84
N GLY A 277 15.75 -3.11 2.80
CA GLY A 277 15.87 -4.59 2.86
C GLY A 277 14.61 -5.31 3.34
N ALA A 278 13.47 -4.64 3.37
CA ALA A 278 12.20 -5.29 3.64
C ALA A 278 11.71 -6.12 2.44
N LEU A 279 11.04 -7.24 2.76
CA LEU A 279 10.35 -8.09 1.79
C LEU A 279 8.94 -8.37 2.29
N ALA A 280 7.95 -8.26 1.41
CA ALA A 280 6.56 -8.55 1.70
C ALA A 280 5.95 -9.50 0.68
N VAL A 281 5.05 -10.35 1.16
CA VAL A 281 4.12 -11.13 0.34
C VAL A 281 2.72 -10.73 0.76
N ALA A 282 1.85 -10.52 -0.19
CA ALA A 282 0.50 -10.05 0.01
C ALA A 282 -0.48 -10.82 -0.86
N CYS A 283 -1.71 -10.89 -0.42
CA CYS A 283 -2.83 -11.33 -1.26
C CYS A 283 -4.01 -10.38 -1.07
N ALA A 284 -4.82 -10.25 -2.10
CA ALA A 284 -6.04 -9.46 -2.07
C ALA A 284 -7.10 -10.09 -2.98
N LYS A 285 -8.34 -10.00 -2.57
CA LYS A 285 -9.47 -10.32 -3.44
C LYS A 285 -9.55 -9.29 -4.56
N LYS A 286 -9.76 -9.75 -5.78
CA LYS A 286 -10.10 -8.94 -6.97
C LYS A 286 -11.60 -8.85 -7.11
N VAL A 287 -12.09 -7.68 -7.48
CA VAL A 287 -13.49 -7.51 -7.85
C VAL A 287 -13.73 -8.16 -9.22
N THR A 288 -14.79 -8.95 -9.31
CA THR A 288 -15.36 -9.48 -10.56
C THR A 288 -16.74 -8.87 -10.76
N VAL A 289 -17.11 -8.51 -12.00
CA VAL A 289 -18.37 -7.88 -12.40
C VAL A 289 -19.10 -8.72 -13.44
#